data_54cf380638851de5082438dbdfc6a595
#
_entry.id   54cf380638851de5082438dbdfc6a595
#
_cell.length_a   1.000
_cell.length_b   1.000
_cell.length_c   1.000
_cell.angle_alpha   90.00
_cell.angle_beta   90.00
_cell.angle_gamma   90.00
#
_symmetry.space_group_name_H-M   'P 1'
#
loop_
_entity.id
_entity.type
_entity.pdbx_description
1 polymer ?
#
loop_
_entity_poly.entity_id
_entity_poly.type
_entity_poly.pdbx_seq_one_letter_code
_entity_poly.pdbx_strand_id
1 'polypeptide(L)' 'MIINQSDAGKWIRLKGKTQHGKNRVHQHGDLWLVIHVDTNKVMLRSRNRTFKAGGVMHHDGRWIDQGVDKNFEIVEINC' A
#
# COMPACT_ATOMS: atom_id res chain seq x y z
N MET A 1 1.49 12.37 -3.93
CA MET A 1 2.88 12.24 -3.48
C MET A 1 3.60 11.26 -4.38
N ILE A 2 4.75 11.63 -4.88
CA ILE A 2 5.57 10.77 -5.74
C ILE A 2 6.57 9.99 -4.87
N ILE A 3 6.66 8.69 -5.10
CA ILE A 3 7.58 7.81 -4.38
C ILE A 3 8.82 7.61 -5.24
N ASN A 4 9.98 7.84 -4.68
CA ASN A 4 11.27 7.65 -5.35
C ASN A 4 11.77 6.21 -5.16
N GLN A 5 12.66 5.76 -6.05
CA GLN A 5 13.30 4.44 -5.91
C GLN A 5 14.06 4.30 -4.59
N SER A 6 14.63 5.40 -4.10
CA SER A 6 15.31 5.43 -2.80
C SER A 6 14.36 5.20 -1.61
N ASP A 7 13.06 5.27 -1.81
CA ASP A 7 12.06 5.03 -0.76
C ASP A 7 11.71 3.55 -0.60
N ALA A 8 12.23 2.66 -1.45
CA ALA A 8 12.05 1.22 -1.29
C ALA A 8 12.59 0.79 0.08
N GLY A 9 11.80 0.00 0.80
CA GLY A 9 12.10 -0.39 2.18
C GLY A 9 11.55 0.53 3.25
N LYS A 10 10.98 1.66 2.88
CA LYS A 10 10.35 2.58 3.83
C LYS A 10 8.89 2.22 4.05
N TRP A 11 8.37 2.58 5.20
CA TRP A 11 6.96 2.43 5.52
C TRP A 11 6.20 3.68 5.11
N ILE A 12 5.03 3.47 4.53
CA ILE A 12 4.12 4.55 4.18
C ILE A 12 2.76 4.33 4.83
N ARG A 13 2.01 5.41 4.94
CA ARG A 13 0.63 5.36 5.41
C ARG A 13 -0.29 5.66 4.24
N LEU A 14 -1.26 4.76 4.01
CA LEU A 14 -2.27 4.89 2.97
C LEU A 14 -3.59 5.39 3.54
N LYS A 15 -4.27 6.22 2.75
CA LYS A 15 -5.66 6.60 2.98
C LYS A 15 -6.49 6.13 1.80
N GLY A 16 -7.67 5.57 2.08
CA GLY A 16 -8.62 5.20 1.03
C GLY A 16 -9.36 6.43 0.52
N LYS A 17 -9.41 6.61 -0.80
CA LYS A 17 -10.11 7.72 -1.46
C LYS A 17 -11.53 7.33 -1.87
N THR A 18 -11.74 6.08 -2.24
CA THR A 18 -13.03 5.52 -2.64
C THR A 18 -13.52 4.55 -1.58
N GLN A 19 -14.77 4.09 -1.70
CA GLN A 19 -15.26 3.06 -0.79
C GLN A 19 -14.42 1.79 -0.90
N HIS A 20 -14.00 1.41 -2.11
CA HIS A 20 -13.09 0.28 -2.31
C HIS A 20 -11.76 0.48 -1.57
N GLY A 21 -11.12 1.65 -1.73
CA GLY A 21 -9.87 1.97 -1.04
C GLY A 21 -10.03 1.97 0.48
N LYS A 22 -11.10 2.56 0.99
CA LYS A 22 -11.40 2.58 2.42
C LYS A 22 -11.59 1.18 2.99
N ASN A 23 -12.29 0.31 2.26
CA ASN A 23 -12.50 -1.08 2.68
C ASN A 23 -11.18 -1.84 2.76
N ARG A 24 -10.26 -1.63 1.79
CA ARG A 24 -8.96 -2.29 1.78
C ARG A 24 -8.08 -1.82 2.93
N VAL A 25 -8.06 -0.51 3.21
CA VAL A 25 -7.30 0.03 4.34
C VAL A 25 -7.88 -0.46 5.66
N HIS A 26 -9.19 -0.54 5.78
CA HIS A 26 -9.85 -1.11 6.96
C HIS A 26 -9.46 -2.58 7.17
N GLN A 27 -9.44 -3.36 6.10
CA GLN A 27 -9.15 -4.80 6.14
C GLN A 27 -7.68 -5.11 6.42
N HIS A 28 -6.76 -4.37 5.82
CA HIS A 28 -5.32 -4.65 5.84
C HIS A 28 -4.50 -3.67 6.67
N GLY A 29 -5.13 -2.63 7.21
CA GLY A 29 -4.44 -1.55 7.92
C GLY A 29 -3.95 -0.46 6.98
N ASP A 30 -3.42 0.61 7.55
CA ASP A 30 -2.98 1.79 6.82
C ASP A 30 -1.46 1.85 6.60
N LEU A 31 -0.69 1.00 7.29
CA LEU A 31 0.77 0.93 7.14
C LEU A 31 1.16 -0.10 6.09
N TRP A 32 1.95 0.36 5.12
CA TRP A 32 2.41 -0.46 4.00
C TRP A 32 3.90 -0.26 3.76
N LEU A 33 4.57 -1.34 3.37
CA LEU A 33 6.00 -1.31 3.03
C LEU A 33 6.14 -1.09 1.53
N VAL A 34 7.01 -0.17 1.16
CA VAL A 34 7.38 0.04 -0.25
C VAL A 34 8.33 -1.06 -0.66
N ILE A 35 7.89 -1.94 -1.56
CA ILE A 35 8.67 -3.10 -2.02
C ILE A 35 9.45 -2.75 -3.29
N HIS A 36 8.80 -2.08 -4.24
CA HIS A 36 9.38 -1.76 -5.53
C HIS A 36 8.78 -0.49 -6.07
N VAL A 37 9.58 0.33 -6.71
CA VAL A 37 9.15 1.60 -7.29
C VAL A 37 9.49 1.62 -8.78
N ASP A 38 8.46 1.76 -9.59
CA ASP A 38 8.56 1.96 -11.03
C ASP A 38 8.21 3.39 -11.40
N THR A 39 8.46 3.78 -12.64
CA THR A 39 8.13 5.11 -13.14
C THR A 39 6.66 5.46 -12.97
N ASN A 40 5.77 4.50 -13.23
CA ASN A 40 4.32 4.73 -13.23
C ASN A 40 3.59 4.09 -12.04
N LYS A 41 4.22 3.18 -11.33
CA LYS A 41 3.56 2.40 -10.28
C LYS A 41 4.48 2.13 -9.10
N VAL A 42 3.86 1.90 -7.95
CA VAL A 42 4.55 1.52 -6.71
C VAL A 42 3.96 0.22 -6.21
N MET A 43 4.81 -0.75 -5.91
CA MET A 43 4.41 -2.01 -5.29
C MET A 43 4.47 -1.87 -3.78
N LEU A 44 3.36 -2.13 -3.12
CA LEU A 44 3.20 -2.04 -1.67
C LEU A 44 2.84 -3.39 -1.08
N ARG A 45 3.28 -3.59 0.16
CA ARG A 45 2.95 -4.78 0.95
C ARG A 45 2.38 -4.34 2.28
N SER A 46 1.23 -4.89 2.66
CA SER A 46 0.58 -4.54 3.93
C SER A 46 1.42 -5.00 5.13
N ARG A 47 1.41 -4.21 6.20
CA ARG A 47 2.02 -4.63 7.47
C ARG A 47 1.23 -5.76 8.11
N ASN A 48 -0.08 -5.61 8.13
CA ASN A 48 -0.96 -6.60 8.75
C ASN A 48 -1.19 -7.77 7.80
N ARG A 49 -1.23 -8.97 8.37
CA ARG A 49 -1.57 -10.19 7.64
C ARG A 49 -3.04 -10.49 7.81
N THR A 50 -3.64 -11.06 6.78
CA THR A 50 -5.03 -11.51 6.80
C THR A 50 -5.13 -12.96 6.37
N PHE A 51 -6.23 -13.62 6.75
CA PHE A 51 -6.47 -14.99 6.32
C PHE A 51 -6.97 -15.03 4.88
N LYS A 52 -6.45 -15.99 4.12
CA LYS A 52 -7.04 -16.42 2.85
C LYS A 52 -7.82 -17.71 3.04
N ALA A 53 -8.57 -18.08 2.01
CA ALA A 53 -9.18 -19.40 1.92
C ALA A 53 -8.11 -20.47 2.16
N GLY A 54 -8.38 -21.41 3.05
CA GLY A 54 -7.40 -22.43 3.46
C GLY A 54 -6.70 -22.13 4.80
N GLY A 55 -6.99 -20.99 5.42
CA GLY A 55 -6.51 -20.67 6.78
C GLY A 55 -5.08 -20.20 6.88
N VAL A 56 -4.44 -19.82 5.78
CA VAL A 56 -3.06 -19.33 5.77
C VAL A 56 -3.06 -17.82 5.91
N MET A 57 -2.28 -17.30 6.86
CA MET A 57 -2.07 -15.86 7.02
C MET A 57 -1.01 -15.37 6.04
N HIS A 58 -1.31 -14.24 5.37
CA HIS A 58 -0.38 -13.64 4.44
C HIS A 58 -0.57 -12.12 4.39
N HIS A 59 0.47 -11.44 3.91
CA HIS A 59 0.39 -10.01 3.62
C HIS A 59 -0.30 -9.78 2.28
N ASP A 60 -1.02 -8.66 2.16
CA ASP A 60 -1.55 -8.23 0.88
C ASP A 60 -0.46 -7.48 0.10
N GLY A 61 -0.36 -7.75 -1.18
CA GLY A 61 0.49 -7.01 -2.11
C GLY A 61 -0.38 -6.21 -3.06
N ARG A 62 0.02 -4.95 -3.34
CA ARG A 62 -0.78 -4.07 -4.18
C ARG A 62 0.08 -3.12 -4.98
N TRP A 63 -0.24 -3.00 -6.27
CA TRP A 63 0.30 -1.95 -7.11
C TRP A 63 -0.62 -0.74 -7.05
N ILE A 64 -0.06 0.43 -6.85
CA ILE A 64 -0.79 1.70 -6.96
C ILE A 64 -0.10 2.60 -7.98
N ASP A 65 -0.85 3.56 -8.52
CA ASP A 65 -0.30 4.50 -9.49
C ASP A 65 0.55 5.56 -8.80
N GLN A 66 1.65 5.94 -9.45
CA GLN A 66 2.51 7.03 -8.97
C GLN A 66 1.75 8.35 -8.96
N GLY A 67 1.94 9.10 -7.89
CA GLY A 67 1.38 10.44 -7.72
C GLY A 67 -0.09 10.42 -7.35
N VAL A 68 -0.95 10.04 -8.27
CA VAL A 68 -2.41 10.03 -8.04
C VAL A 68 -2.96 8.67 -8.42
N ASP A 69 -3.34 7.89 -7.41
CA ASP A 69 -4.05 6.63 -7.60
C ASP A 69 -5.55 6.86 -7.49
N LYS A 70 -6.33 6.02 -8.17
CA LYS A 70 -7.79 6.11 -8.17
C LYS A 70 -8.39 5.88 -6.78
N ASN A 71 -7.85 4.92 -6.04
CA ASN A 71 -8.45 4.42 -4.80
C ASN A 71 -7.69 4.80 -3.54
N PHE A 72 -6.40 5.16 -3.66
CA PHE A 72 -5.52 5.36 -2.51
C PHE A 72 -4.73 6.65 -2.61
N GLU A 73 -4.43 7.21 -1.45
CA GLU A 73 -3.54 8.35 -1.30
C GLU A 73 -2.45 8.00 -0.29
N ILE A 74 -1.20 8.29 -0.64
CA ILE A 74 -0.09 8.18 0.30
C ILE A 74 -0.04 9.48 1.08
N VAL A 75 -0.27 9.41 2.39
CA VAL A 75 -0.34 10.62 3.23
C VAL A 75 0.90 10.83 4.08
N GLU A 76 1.76 9.82 4.19
CA GLU A 76 2.96 9.91 5.02
C GLU A 76 3.99 8.89 4.56
N ILE A 77 5.28 9.29 4.55
CA ILE A 77 6.42 8.40 4.34
C ILE A 77 7.26 8.41 5.61
N ASN A 78 7.48 7.25 6.20
CA ASN A 78 8.32 7.08 7.38
C ASN A 78 9.69 6.50 6.99
N CYS A 79 10.72 7.11 7.50
CA CYS A 79 12.08 6.61 7.33
C CYS A 79 12.40 5.48 8.31
#